data_514a9c3d09fddef6a60ac99c636e0f0a
#
_entry.id   514a9c3d09fddef6a60ac99c636e0f0a
#
_cell.length_a   1.000
_cell.length_b   1.000
_cell.length_c   1.000
_cell.angle_alpha   90.00
_cell.angle_beta   90.00
_cell.angle_gamma   90.00
#
_symmetry.space_group_name_H-M   'P 1'
#
loop_
_entity.id
_entity.type
_entity.pdbx_description
1 polymer ?
#
loop_
_entity_poly.entity_id
_entity_poly.type
_entity_poly.pdbx_seq_one_letter_code
_entity_poly.pdbx_strand_id
1 'polypeptide(L)'
;MTKLLFYLLNILMLVACTYTPPKVDNELMALAEQGDAGAQMKVGIAFDEMGDFEEAARWYRLAAEQGLSEAQNNLGVMLKDGQGVEQDYAEAARWFTMAARQDNMLAQLNLGWLYHAGKGVQQDADSAQYWYERAAEKGHATAQLNLGILLLQQADTVAATLWLQQAAEQGNEGAQRILRMLHEKQE
;
A
#
# COMPACT_ATOMS: atom_id res chain seq x y z
N MET A 1 3.92 -50.77 -7.78
CA MET A 1 4.43 -49.43 -7.44
C MET A 1 4.66 -48.52 -8.66
N THR A 2 4.94 -49.03 -9.84
CA THR A 2 5.26 -48.26 -11.07
C THR A 2 4.10 -47.55 -11.73
N LYS A 3 2.87 -48.06 -11.66
CA LYS A 3 1.68 -47.41 -12.29
C LYS A 3 1.16 -46.20 -11.53
N LEU A 4 1.27 -46.19 -10.19
CA LEU A 4 0.84 -45.07 -9.36
C LEU A 4 1.77 -43.84 -9.52
N LEU A 5 3.07 -44.08 -9.67
CA LEU A 5 4.04 -43.00 -9.94
C LEU A 5 3.82 -42.36 -11.31
N PHE A 6 3.45 -43.17 -12.32
CA PHE A 6 3.12 -42.65 -13.68
C PHE A 6 1.84 -41.80 -13.69
N TYR A 7 0.83 -42.17 -12.90
CA TYR A 7 -0.40 -41.38 -12.77
C TYR A 7 -0.16 -40.06 -12.01
N LEU A 8 0.67 -40.10 -10.95
CA LEU A 8 1.04 -38.87 -10.21
C LEU A 8 1.89 -37.90 -11.04
N LEU A 9 2.83 -38.42 -11.87
CA LEU A 9 3.60 -37.58 -12.78
C LEU A 9 2.73 -36.97 -13.89
N ASN A 10 1.76 -37.70 -14.42
CA ASN A 10 0.83 -37.19 -15.43
C ASN A 10 -0.14 -36.15 -14.84
N ILE A 11 -0.58 -36.30 -13.57
CA ILE A 11 -1.41 -35.29 -12.89
C ILE A 11 -0.59 -34.04 -12.59
N LEU A 12 0.68 -34.18 -12.18
CA LEU A 12 1.58 -33.04 -12.01
C LEU A 12 1.87 -32.30 -13.33
N MET A 13 2.03 -33.02 -14.46
CA MET A 13 2.18 -32.41 -15.77
C MET A 13 0.89 -31.74 -16.27
N LEU A 14 -0.29 -32.28 -15.96
CA LEU A 14 -1.58 -31.69 -16.35
C LEU A 14 -1.92 -30.46 -15.52
N VAL A 15 -1.49 -30.37 -14.27
CA VAL A 15 -1.67 -29.17 -13.43
C VAL A 15 -0.64 -28.08 -13.80
N ALA A 16 0.55 -28.44 -14.26
CA ALA A 16 1.54 -27.49 -14.77
C ALA A 16 1.16 -26.86 -16.13
N CYS A 17 0.13 -27.39 -16.82
CA CYS A 17 -0.18 -27.01 -18.20
C CYS A 17 -1.32 -26.01 -18.34
N THR A 18 -1.83 -25.39 -17.26
CA THR A 18 -2.95 -24.44 -17.35
C THR A 18 -2.70 -23.06 -16.73
N TYR A 19 -1.53 -22.86 -16.14
CA TYR A 19 -1.14 -21.50 -15.74
C TYR A 19 -0.47 -20.81 -16.92
N THR A 20 -1.27 -20.23 -17.80
CA THR A 20 -0.76 -19.18 -18.69
C THR A 20 -0.69 -17.92 -17.83
N PRO A 21 0.50 -17.38 -17.55
CA PRO A 21 0.58 -16.09 -16.86
C PRO A 21 -0.25 -15.07 -17.66
N PRO A 22 -0.95 -14.16 -17.00
CA PRO A 22 -1.68 -13.12 -17.67
C PRO A 22 -0.70 -12.39 -18.59
N LYS A 23 -0.95 -12.43 -19.90
CA LYS A 23 -0.16 -11.65 -20.86
C LYS A 23 -0.69 -10.23 -20.81
N VAL A 24 0.23 -9.28 -20.67
CA VAL A 24 -0.11 -7.88 -20.95
C VAL A 24 -0.63 -7.81 -22.39
N ASP A 25 -1.79 -7.22 -22.57
CA ASP A 25 -2.37 -7.04 -23.89
C ASP A 25 -1.42 -6.24 -24.80
N ASN A 26 -1.25 -6.70 -26.06
CA ASN A 26 -0.31 -6.08 -27.00
C ASN A 26 -0.68 -4.61 -27.31
N GLU A 27 -1.96 -4.28 -27.36
CA GLU A 27 -2.42 -2.91 -27.58
C GLU A 27 -2.09 -2.02 -26.37
N LEU A 28 -2.34 -2.53 -25.16
CA LEU A 28 -1.99 -1.83 -23.93
C LEU A 28 -0.47 -1.61 -23.81
N MET A 29 0.33 -2.62 -24.15
CA MET A 29 1.79 -2.51 -24.17
C MET A 29 2.27 -1.44 -25.15
N ALA A 30 1.71 -1.44 -26.38
CA ALA A 30 2.06 -0.46 -27.40
C ALA A 30 1.73 0.98 -26.96
N LEU A 31 0.61 1.22 -26.28
CA LEU A 31 0.26 2.52 -25.72
C LEU A 31 1.21 2.94 -24.60
N ALA A 32 1.58 2.02 -23.73
CA ALA A 32 2.54 2.28 -22.64
C ALA A 32 3.94 2.63 -23.19
N GLU A 33 4.40 1.93 -24.22
CA GLU A 33 5.67 2.21 -24.94
C GLU A 33 5.64 3.58 -25.64
N GLN A 34 4.46 4.04 -26.10
CA GLN A 34 4.27 5.38 -26.66
C GLN A 34 4.23 6.48 -25.59
N GLY A 35 4.28 6.12 -24.31
CA GLY A 35 4.38 7.07 -23.21
C GLY A 35 3.05 7.43 -22.55
N ASP A 36 1.94 6.73 -22.86
CA ASP A 36 0.67 6.96 -22.15
C ASP A 36 0.78 6.53 -20.68
N ALA A 37 0.66 7.50 -19.77
CA ALA A 37 0.85 7.26 -18.32
C ALA A 37 -0.19 6.29 -17.76
N GLY A 38 -1.43 6.34 -18.25
CA GLY A 38 -2.51 5.44 -17.84
C GLY A 38 -2.25 4.00 -18.28
N ALA A 39 -1.74 3.83 -19.50
CA ALA A 39 -1.33 2.52 -20.02
C ALA A 39 -0.11 1.99 -19.25
N GLN A 40 0.90 2.81 -18.97
CA GLN A 40 2.06 2.44 -18.16
C GLN A 40 1.66 1.97 -16.76
N MET A 41 0.74 2.68 -16.11
CA MET A 41 0.17 2.27 -14.83
C MET A 41 -0.48 0.89 -14.90
N LYS A 42 -1.31 0.64 -15.92
CA LYS A 42 -2.01 -0.65 -16.10
C LYS A 42 -1.04 -1.78 -16.42
N VAL A 43 0.00 -1.51 -17.21
CA VAL A 43 1.08 -2.48 -17.47
C VAL A 43 1.83 -2.79 -16.19
N GLY A 44 2.14 -1.78 -15.38
CA GLY A 44 2.75 -1.96 -14.05
C GLY A 44 1.91 -2.88 -13.16
N ILE A 45 0.58 -2.66 -13.08
CA ILE A 45 -0.34 -3.53 -12.33
C ILE A 45 -0.27 -4.97 -12.85
N ALA A 46 -0.29 -5.16 -14.17
CA ALA A 46 -0.27 -6.50 -14.74
C ALA A 46 1.03 -7.26 -14.40
N PHE A 47 2.19 -6.60 -14.40
CA PHE A 47 3.45 -7.20 -13.98
C PHE A 47 3.49 -7.48 -12.47
N ASP A 48 2.92 -6.59 -11.65
CA ASP A 48 2.79 -6.78 -10.20
C ASP A 48 1.94 -8.02 -9.87
N GLU A 49 0.78 -8.17 -10.54
CA GLU A 49 -0.08 -9.35 -10.42
C GLU A 49 0.59 -10.65 -10.89
N MET A 50 1.52 -10.57 -11.84
CA MET A 50 2.35 -11.70 -12.29
C MET A 50 3.50 -12.01 -11.33
N GLY A 51 3.78 -11.15 -10.36
CA GLY A 51 4.93 -11.25 -9.45
C GLY A 51 6.24 -10.80 -10.07
N ASP A 52 6.21 -10.18 -11.25
CA ASP A 52 7.38 -9.56 -11.88
C ASP A 52 7.53 -8.13 -11.36
N PHE A 53 7.96 -8.05 -10.11
CA PHE A 53 8.05 -6.78 -9.39
C PHE A 53 9.10 -5.83 -9.99
N GLU A 54 10.13 -6.33 -10.65
CA GLU A 54 11.15 -5.50 -11.30
C GLU A 54 10.56 -4.74 -12.50
N GLU A 55 9.84 -5.43 -13.37
CA GLU A 55 9.14 -4.80 -14.48
C GLU A 55 7.98 -3.91 -13.98
N ALA A 56 7.23 -4.33 -12.95
CA ALA A 56 6.19 -3.50 -12.35
C ALA A 56 6.75 -2.17 -11.87
N ALA A 57 7.85 -2.17 -11.10
CA ALA A 57 8.50 -0.97 -10.60
C ALA A 57 8.97 -0.05 -11.73
N ARG A 58 9.49 -0.62 -12.83
CA ARG A 58 9.91 0.14 -14.01
C ARG A 58 8.73 0.87 -14.64
N TRP A 59 7.61 0.20 -14.84
CA TRP A 59 6.42 0.80 -15.44
C TRP A 59 5.74 1.82 -14.51
N TYR A 60 5.65 1.52 -13.22
CA TYR A 60 5.16 2.49 -12.24
C TYR A 60 6.04 3.74 -12.19
N ARG A 61 7.37 3.62 -12.31
CA ARG A 61 8.27 4.77 -12.35
C ARG A 61 7.99 5.68 -13.54
N LEU A 62 7.81 5.12 -14.73
CA LEU A 62 7.48 5.89 -15.93
C LEU A 62 6.17 6.67 -15.76
N ALA A 63 5.13 6.04 -15.22
CA ALA A 63 3.85 6.70 -14.96
C ALA A 63 3.93 7.73 -13.82
N ALA A 64 4.70 7.44 -12.76
CA ALA A 64 4.92 8.31 -11.61
C ALA A 64 5.66 9.59 -11.98
N GLU A 65 6.67 9.50 -12.85
CA GLU A 65 7.42 10.63 -13.40
C GLU A 65 6.53 11.57 -14.23
N GLN A 66 5.47 11.05 -14.83
CA GLN A 66 4.45 11.84 -15.52
C GLN A 66 3.39 12.43 -14.56
N GLY A 67 3.51 12.18 -13.26
CA GLY A 67 2.68 12.79 -12.24
C GLY A 67 1.45 11.99 -11.83
N LEU A 68 1.26 10.75 -12.31
CA LEU A 68 0.11 9.93 -11.93
C LEU A 68 0.19 9.50 -10.46
N SER A 69 -0.74 9.98 -9.63
CA SER A 69 -0.67 9.82 -8.17
C SER A 69 -0.74 8.37 -7.71
N GLU A 70 -1.52 7.53 -8.38
CA GLU A 70 -1.59 6.09 -8.10
C GLU A 70 -0.23 5.41 -8.36
N ALA A 71 0.42 5.75 -9.48
CA ALA A 71 1.73 5.19 -9.82
C ALA A 71 2.81 5.66 -8.84
N GLN A 72 2.76 6.93 -8.41
CA GLN A 72 3.64 7.46 -7.37
C GLN A 72 3.47 6.72 -6.05
N ASN A 73 2.22 6.45 -5.63
CA ASN A 73 1.97 5.64 -4.44
C ASN A 73 2.50 4.21 -4.60
N ASN A 74 2.23 3.54 -5.72
CA ASN A 74 2.64 2.15 -5.92
C ASN A 74 4.17 2.02 -5.95
N LEU A 75 4.86 2.93 -6.66
CA LEU A 75 6.32 2.98 -6.64
C LEU A 75 6.87 3.23 -5.23
N GLY A 76 6.23 4.14 -4.48
CA GLY A 76 6.56 4.40 -3.09
C GLY A 76 6.41 3.15 -2.20
N VAL A 77 5.38 2.33 -2.42
CA VAL A 77 5.19 1.05 -1.71
C VAL A 77 6.29 0.06 -2.08
N MET A 78 6.61 -0.09 -3.37
CA MET A 78 7.68 -0.99 -3.82
C MET A 78 9.04 -0.60 -3.23
N LEU A 79 9.37 0.69 -3.20
CA LEU A 79 10.59 1.19 -2.57
C LEU A 79 10.59 1.00 -1.05
N LYS A 80 9.44 1.21 -0.40
CA LYS A 80 9.28 0.99 1.05
C LYS A 80 9.49 -0.48 1.43
N ASP A 81 9.02 -1.40 0.62
CA ASP A 81 9.02 -2.84 0.91
C ASP A 81 10.19 -3.58 0.25
N GLY A 82 10.95 -2.94 -0.66
CA GLY A 82 12.05 -3.56 -1.41
C GLY A 82 11.56 -4.59 -2.43
N GLN A 83 10.39 -4.35 -3.03
CA GLN A 83 9.80 -5.27 -4.03
C GLN A 83 10.24 -4.87 -5.43
N GLY A 84 11.05 -5.71 -6.09
CA GLY A 84 11.59 -5.46 -7.43
C GLY A 84 12.59 -4.31 -7.54
N VAL A 85 12.85 -3.62 -6.43
CA VAL A 85 13.81 -2.53 -6.29
C VAL A 85 14.51 -2.63 -4.93
N GLU A 86 15.69 -2.03 -4.80
CA GLU A 86 16.32 -1.88 -3.50
C GLU A 86 15.44 -1.04 -2.56
N GLN A 87 15.34 -1.45 -1.29
CA GLN A 87 14.55 -0.73 -0.30
C GLN A 87 15.14 0.65 -0.04
N ASP A 88 14.35 1.70 -0.29
CA ASP A 88 14.72 3.09 -0.01
C ASP A 88 13.53 3.87 0.56
N TYR A 89 13.50 4.02 1.89
CA TYR A 89 12.46 4.79 2.58
C TYR A 89 12.52 6.29 2.26
N ALA A 90 13.69 6.84 1.94
CA ALA A 90 13.81 8.25 1.63
C ALA A 90 13.27 8.56 0.22
N GLU A 91 13.54 7.69 -0.74
CA GLU A 91 12.91 7.79 -2.07
C GLU A 91 11.39 7.53 -1.98
N ALA A 92 10.97 6.52 -1.22
CA ALA A 92 9.55 6.24 -0.98
C ALA A 92 8.81 7.45 -0.39
N ALA A 93 9.42 8.15 0.60
CA ALA A 93 8.83 9.35 1.20
C ALA A 93 8.65 10.47 0.17
N ARG A 94 9.58 10.64 -0.78
CA ARG A 94 9.44 11.62 -1.86
C ARG A 94 8.24 11.29 -2.76
N TRP A 95 8.11 10.03 -3.18
CA TRP A 95 6.99 9.60 -4.03
C TRP A 95 5.66 9.69 -3.30
N PHE A 96 5.59 9.23 -2.04
CA PHE A 96 4.38 9.40 -1.24
C PHE A 96 4.01 10.88 -1.04
N THR A 97 5.00 11.76 -0.85
CA THR A 97 4.72 13.20 -0.72
C THR A 97 4.10 13.76 -1.99
N MET A 98 4.60 13.38 -3.17
CA MET A 98 4.05 13.83 -4.45
C MET A 98 2.61 13.35 -4.63
N ALA A 99 2.32 12.07 -4.34
CA ALA A 99 0.98 11.51 -4.42
C ALA A 99 0.03 12.08 -3.34
N ALA A 100 0.49 12.24 -2.09
CA ALA A 100 -0.30 12.75 -0.99
C ALA A 100 -0.75 14.21 -1.20
N ARG A 101 0.08 15.03 -1.84
CA ARG A 101 -0.25 16.41 -2.24
C ARG A 101 -1.30 16.45 -3.36
N GLN A 102 -1.45 15.39 -4.13
CA GLN A 102 -2.51 15.18 -5.12
C GLN A 102 -3.74 14.50 -4.49
N ASP A 103 -3.81 14.47 -3.18
CA ASP A 103 -4.94 13.96 -2.43
C ASP A 103 -5.12 12.43 -2.50
N ASN A 104 -4.06 11.69 -2.88
CA ASN A 104 -4.05 10.23 -2.83
C ASN A 104 -4.08 9.75 -1.37
N MET A 105 -5.17 9.12 -0.98
CA MET A 105 -5.45 8.73 0.40
C MET A 105 -4.47 7.67 0.92
N LEU A 106 -4.07 6.71 0.07
CA LEU A 106 -3.12 5.66 0.44
C LEU A 106 -1.71 6.24 0.65
N ALA A 107 -1.32 7.19 -0.20
CA ALA A 107 -0.05 7.89 -0.04
C ALA A 107 -0.04 8.75 1.23
N GLN A 108 -1.15 9.40 1.59
CA GLN A 108 -1.29 10.13 2.85
C GLN A 108 -1.10 9.20 4.06
N LEU A 109 -1.73 8.02 4.06
CA LEU A 109 -1.53 7.00 5.09
C LEU A 109 -0.06 6.55 5.18
N ASN A 110 0.55 6.20 4.05
CA ASN A 110 1.93 5.72 4.00
C ASN A 110 2.92 6.79 4.47
N LEU A 111 2.72 8.05 4.06
CA LEU A 111 3.56 9.16 4.47
C LEU A 111 3.44 9.45 5.97
N GLY A 112 2.22 9.43 6.52
CA GLY A 112 1.98 9.52 7.95
C GLY A 112 2.73 8.43 8.72
N TRP A 113 2.73 7.20 8.21
CA TRP A 113 3.49 6.10 8.82
C TRP A 113 5.00 6.34 8.78
N LEU A 114 5.55 6.86 7.68
CA LEU A 114 6.98 7.17 7.58
C LEU A 114 7.40 8.23 8.62
N TYR A 115 6.62 9.30 8.79
CA TYR A 115 6.87 10.31 9.81
C TYR A 115 6.72 9.76 11.23
N HIS A 116 5.70 8.93 11.48
CA HIS A 116 5.51 8.30 12.79
C HIS A 116 6.68 7.37 13.15
N ALA A 117 7.16 6.59 12.18
CA ALA A 117 8.24 5.62 12.39
C ALA A 117 9.67 6.22 12.29
N GLY A 118 9.82 7.44 11.75
CA GLY A 118 11.11 8.04 11.47
C GLY A 118 11.89 7.29 10.39
N LYS A 119 11.21 6.70 9.40
CA LYS A 119 11.84 5.93 8.33
C LYS A 119 11.95 6.76 7.05
N GLY A 120 13.16 6.98 6.58
CA GLY A 120 13.46 7.79 5.39
C GLY A 120 13.22 9.29 5.56
N VAL A 121 12.62 9.69 6.67
CA VAL A 121 12.38 11.07 7.12
C VAL A 121 12.70 11.18 8.60
N GLN A 122 12.97 12.40 9.08
CA GLN A 122 13.05 12.63 10.52
C GLN A 122 11.69 12.33 11.16
N GLN A 123 11.70 11.60 12.28
CA GLN A 123 10.48 11.31 13.04
C GLN A 123 9.82 12.63 13.48
N ASP A 124 8.53 12.77 13.16
CA ASP A 124 7.76 13.97 13.46
C ASP A 124 6.28 13.62 13.68
N ALA A 125 5.84 13.75 14.93
CA ALA A 125 4.47 13.39 15.32
C ALA A 125 3.43 14.34 14.70
N ASP A 126 3.75 15.62 14.55
CA ASP A 126 2.83 16.62 13.98
C ASP A 126 2.60 16.35 12.48
N SER A 127 3.67 16.07 11.75
CA SER A 127 3.56 15.65 10.34
C SER A 127 2.83 14.32 10.19
N ALA A 128 3.07 13.35 11.08
CA ALA A 128 2.36 12.07 11.06
C ALA A 128 0.86 12.29 11.31
N GLN A 129 0.49 13.10 12.29
CA GLN A 129 -0.89 13.45 12.60
C GLN A 129 -1.56 14.11 11.40
N TYR A 130 -0.94 15.14 10.83
CA TYR A 130 -1.46 15.86 9.67
C TYR A 130 -1.82 14.91 8.50
N TRP A 131 -0.92 13.99 8.16
CA TRP A 131 -1.16 13.09 7.05
C TRP A 131 -2.17 12.00 7.37
N TYR A 132 -2.17 11.48 8.61
CA TYR A 132 -3.19 10.53 9.05
C TYR A 132 -4.58 11.17 9.09
N GLU A 133 -4.70 12.41 9.57
CA GLU A 133 -5.97 13.16 9.59
C GLU A 133 -6.55 13.27 8.18
N ARG A 134 -5.77 13.68 7.21
CA ARG A 134 -6.23 13.78 5.82
C ARG A 134 -6.76 12.47 5.24
N ALA A 135 -6.14 11.35 5.55
CA ALA A 135 -6.63 10.04 5.12
C ALA A 135 -7.84 9.57 5.96
N ALA A 136 -7.84 9.87 7.27
CA ALA A 136 -8.91 9.51 8.21
C ALA A 136 -10.22 10.25 7.91
N GLU A 137 -10.14 11.54 7.58
CA GLU A 137 -11.29 12.38 7.16
C GLU A 137 -11.97 11.85 5.90
N LYS A 138 -11.23 11.16 5.03
CA LYS A 138 -11.77 10.47 3.85
C LYS A 138 -12.36 9.09 4.18
N GLY A 139 -12.38 8.72 5.45
CA GLY A 139 -12.96 7.47 5.92
C GLY A 139 -12.02 6.27 5.88
N HIS A 140 -10.70 6.43 5.70
CA HIS A 140 -9.79 5.28 5.68
C HIS A 140 -9.61 4.67 7.08
N ALA A 141 -10.18 3.50 7.32
CA ALA A 141 -10.23 2.87 8.65
C ALA A 141 -8.84 2.67 9.29
N THR A 142 -7.82 2.29 8.50
CA THR A 142 -6.45 2.15 9.02
C THR A 142 -5.83 3.49 9.39
N ALA A 143 -6.15 4.57 8.67
CA ALA A 143 -5.67 5.90 9.01
C ALA A 143 -6.33 6.40 10.31
N GLN A 144 -7.63 6.16 10.48
CA GLN A 144 -8.37 6.46 11.71
C GLN A 144 -7.80 5.69 12.91
N LEU A 145 -7.48 4.39 12.73
CA LEU A 145 -6.80 3.60 13.76
C LEU A 145 -5.43 4.20 14.12
N ASN A 146 -4.59 4.48 13.12
CA ASN A 146 -3.24 4.99 13.34
C ASN A 146 -3.25 6.38 13.98
N LEU A 147 -4.17 7.24 13.57
CA LEU A 147 -4.42 8.53 14.19
C LEU A 147 -4.84 8.38 15.65
N GLY A 148 -5.80 7.49 15.93
CA GLY A 148 -6.23 7.20 17.29
C GLY A 148 -5.07 6.71 18.19
N ILE A 149 -4.21 5.84 17.67
CA ILE A 149 -3.01 5.38 18.39
C ILE A 149 -2.05 6.54 18.67
N LEU A 150 -1.80 7.38 17.67
CA LEU A 150 -0.91 8.55 17.81
C LEU A 150 -1.44 9.54 18.87
N LEU A 151 -2.74 9.83 18.85
CA LEU A 151 -3.39 10.72 19.83
C LEU A 151 -3.35 10.13 21.25
N LEU A 152 -3.47 8.79 21.41
CA LEU A 152 -3.25 8.15 22.72
C LEU A 152 -1.83 8.34 23.23
N GLN A 153 -0.83 8.29 22.36
CA GLN A 153 0.58 8.56 22.73
C GLN A 153 0.78 10.01 23.18
N GLN A 154 -0.01 10.94 22.63
CA GLN A 154 -0.03 12.36 22.99
C GLN A 154 -0.94 12.65 24.21
N ALA A 155 -1.51 11.62 24.82
CA ALA A 155 -2.46 11.70 25.95
C ALA A 155 -3.80 12.39 25.61
N ASP A 156 -4.13 12.60 24.35
CA ASP A 156 -5.47 13.05 23.92
C ASP A 156 -6.41 11.86 23.73
N THR A 157 -6.87 11.33 24.87
CA THR A 157 -7.76 10.16 24.90
C THR A 157 -9.13 10.46 24.29
N VAL A 158 -9.61 11.72 24.38
CA VAL A 158 -10.94 12.09 23.86
C VAL A 158 -10.95 12.05 22.34
N ALA A 159 -10.04 12.75 21.70
CA ALA A 159 -9.95 12.71 20.24
C ALA A 159 -9.59 11.31 19.72
N ALA A 160 -8.69 10.61 20.41
CA ALA A 160 -8.34 9.23 20.05
C ALA A 160 -9.56 8.31 20.02
N THR A 161 -10.42 8.38 21.06
CA THR A 161 -11.60 7.54 21.17
C THR A 161 -12.56 7.78 20.01
N LEU A 162 -12.74 9.03 19.58
CA LEU A 162 -13.62 9.36 18.45
C LEU A 162 -13.13 8.71 17.14
N TRP A 163 -11.84 8.82 16.84
CA TRP A 163 -11.27 8.21 15.64
C TRP A 163 -11.26 6.67 15.69
N LEU A 164 -10.97 6.11 16.87
CA LEU A 164 -11.02 4.66 17.07
C LEU A 164 -12.46 4.11 16.93
N GLN A 165 -13.48 4.85 17.36
CA GLN A 165 -14.89 4.46 17.16
C GLN A 165 -15.24 4.41 15.69
N GLN A 166 -14.86 5.43 14.90
CA GLN A 166 -15.10 5.43 13.45
C GLN A 166 -14.43 4.25 12.75
N ALA A 167 -13.18 3.92 13.12
CA ALA A 167 -12.50 2.76 12.58
C ALA A 167 -13.17 1.44 12.98
N ALA A 168 -13.62 1.34 14.24
CA ALA A 168 -14.29 0.15 14.79
C ALA A 168 -15.65 -0.11 14.11
N GLU A 169 -16.42 0.95 13.82
CA GLU A 169 -17.69 0.89 13.09
C GLU A 169 -17.50 0.35 11.66
N GLN A 170 -16.35 0.58 11.06
CA GLN A 170 -15.95 0.00 9.78
C GLN A 170 -15.40 -1.43 9.90
N GLY A 171 -15.45 -2.05 11.08
CA GLY A 171 -14.99 -3.40 11.31
C GLY A 171 -13.48 -3.52 11.59
N ASN A 172 -12.77 -2.44 11.86
CA ASN A 172 -11.34 -2.51 12.19
C ASN A 172 -11.14 -3.17 13.56
N GLU A 173 -10.65 -4.40 13.56
CA GLU A 173 -10.45 -5.20 14.79
C GLU A 173 -9.42 -4.59 15.75
N GLY A 174 -8.39 -3.90 15.22
CA GLY A 174 -7.39 -3.18 16.01
C GLY A 174 -8.03 -2.09 16.86
N ALA A 175 -8.88 -1.27 16.24
CA ALA A 175 -9.62 -0.22 16.91
C ALA A 175 -10.59 -0.76 17.95
N GLN A 176 -11.34 -1.81 17.62
CA GLN A 176 -12.25 -2.48 18.56
C GLN A 176 -11.52 -3.00 19.79
N ARG A 177 -10.32 -3.57 19.61
CA ARG A 177 -9.49 -4.07 20.72
C ARG A 177 -9.01 -2.94 21.62
N ILE A 178 -8.53 -1.83 21.04
CA ILE A 178 -8.05 -0.68 21.81
C ILE A 178 -9.19 -0.05 22.61
N LEU A 179 -10.38 0.11 22.01
CA LEU A 179 -11.55 0.65 22.72
C LEU A 179 -11.96 -0.20 23.93
N ARG A 180 -11.93 -1.53 23.82
CA ARG A 180 -12.19 -2.43 24.95
C ARG A 180 -11.19 -2.20 26.09
N MET A 181 -9.88 -2.14 25.76
CA MET A 181 -8.84 -1.90 26.77
C MET A 181 -8.97 -0.52 27.44
N LEU A 182 -9.45 0.49 26.73
CA LEU A 182 -9.69 1.82 27.33
C LEU A 182 -10.88 1.79 28.29
N HIS A 183 -11.92 1.03 27.98
CA HIS A 183 -13.09 0.84 28.87
C HIS A 183 -12.71 0.12 30.16
N GLU A 184 -12.00 -1.00 30.07
CA GLU A 184 -11.56 -1.81 31.23
C GLU A 184 -10.65 -1.07 32.21
N LYS A 185 -9.99 0.01 31.79
CA LYS A 185 -9.15 0.85 32.65
C LYS A 185 -9.92 1.94 33.42
N GLN A 186 -11.18 2.16 33.07
CA GLN A 186 -12.03 3.19 33.69
C GLN A 186 -12.96 2.62 34.77
N GLU A 187 -13.05 1.29 34.85
CA GLU A 187 -13.75 0.53 35.88
C GLU A 187 -12.79 0.17 37.04
#